data_483df8b6b873343b6c624f2eb33cc283
#
_entry.id   483df8b6b873343b6c624f2eb33cc283
#
_cell.length_a   1.000
_cell.length_b   1.000
_cell.length_c   1.000
_cell.angle_alpha   90.00
_cell.angle_beta   90.00
_cell.angle_gamma   90.00
#
_symmetry.space_group_name_H-M   'P 1'
#
loop_
_entity.id
_entity.type
_entity.pdbx_description
1 polymer ?
#
loop_
_entity_poly.entity_id
_entity_poly.type
_entity_poly.pdbx_seq_one_letter_code
_entity_poly.pdbx_strand_id
1 'polypeptide(L)'
;FVSREDCVVTQYLAGGKKTLPELILSIDPLETLPKFGVKKWGTGPEVNMKYELVYDEAGTYLGQAAHYPVFVESELQDKGYVTMVRILHTGGSRNVEQTEGSKKIHIRGAQAVWILAKTAAQVEMGEMEDFPGVKAQETIDAVLADLKSAVAKYRTKEGSWDYERALALQKEQQRETYGTVSFHLGEQTADSGEEGVEKETNTELLQRQKNTPQMLQKLMEQIYQTGRYVQAACAGYSAPRLCGLWTGEWNPGWSGAYTMDANV
;
A
#
# COMPACT_ATOMS: atom_id res chain seq x y z
N PHE A 1 -4.81 -2.00 6.23
CA PHE A 1 -5.48 -2.62 5.09
C PHE A 1 -5.38 -1.75 3.84
N VAL A 2 -5.65 -2.34 2.69
CA VAL A 2 -5.79 -1.62 1.42
C VAL A 2 -7.23 -1.80 0.93
N SER A 3 -7.94 -0.68 0.75
CA SER A 3 -9.29 -0.70 0.17
C SER A 3 -9.19 -1.01 -1.33
N ARG A 4 -9.88 -2.07 -1.77
CA ARG A 4 -9.94 -2.41 -3.20
C ARG A 4 -10.80 -1.45 -4.00
N GLU A 5 -11.90 -0.99 -3.41
CA GLU A 5 -12.82 -0.05 -4.07
C GLU A 5 -12.16 1.30 -4.34
N ASP A 6 -11.49 1.85 -3.32
CA ASP A 6 -10.91 3.19 -3.39
C ASP A 6 -9.44 3.20 -3.82
N CYS A 7 -8.78 2.02 -3.85
CA CYS A 7 -7.33 1.88 -4.04
C CYS A 7 -6.54 2.74 -3.03
N VAL A 8 -6.96 2.73 -1.77
CA VAL A 8 -6.36 3.51 -0.68
C VAL A 8 -5.74 2.59 0.35
N VAL A 9 -4.47 2.83 0.65
CA VAL A 9 -3.78 2.21 1.79
C VAL A 9 -4.20 2.96 3.05
N THR A 10 -4.77 2.24 4.01
CA THR A 10 -5.22 2.80 5.29
C THR A 10 -4.44 2.20 6.44
N GLN A 11 -3.79 3.04 7.22
CA GLN A 11 -3.15 2.68 8.47
C GLN A 11 -3.89 3.39 9.62
N TYR A 12 -4.17 2.65 10.67
CA TYR A 12 -4.80 3.16 11.89
C TYR A 12 -3.93 2.82 13.10
N LEU A 13 -3.56 3.85 13.83
CA LEU A 13 -2.77 3.76 15.06
C LEU A 13 -3.64 4.27 16.21
N ALA A 14 -3.74 3.49 17.27
CA ALA A 14 -4.49 3.88 18.45
C ALA A 14 -3.74 3.54 19.73
N GLY A 15 -3.75 4.46 20.69
CA GLY A 15 -3.08 4.30 21.98
C GLY A 15 -3.88 3.50 23.01
N GLY A 16 -5.10 3.09 22.67
CA GLY A 16 -6.00 2.43 23.61
C GLY A 16 -6.40 3.36 24.74
N LYS A 17 -6.02 3.01 25.98
CA LYS A 17 -6.28 3.83 27.18
C LYS A 17 -5.28 4.98 27.39
N LYS A 18 -4.20 5.03 26.58
CA LYS A 18 -3.15 6.05 26.64
C LYS A 18 -3.10 6.82 25.33
N THR A 19 -2.46 7.97 25.33
CA THR A 19 -2.11 8.67 24.08
C THR A 19 -0.98 7.93 23.37
N LEU A 20 -0.93 8.08 22.06
CA LEU A 20 0.18 7.62 21.24
C LEU A 20 1.48 8.37 21.63
N PRO A 21 2.65 7.74 21.48
CA PRO A 21 3.91 8.47 21.49
C PRO A 21 3.90 9.53 20.39
N GLU A 22 4.87 10.43 20.43
CA GLU A 22 5.06 11.37 19.32
C GLU A 22 5.30 10.60 18.02
N LEU A 23 4.51 10.93 17.01
CA LEU A 23 4.68 10.40 15.65
C LEU A 23 5.29 11.49 14.78
N ILE A 24 6.31 11.12 14.02
CA ILE A 24 6.95 11.98 13.02
C ILE A 24 6.71 11.34 11.66
N LEU A 25 6.03 12.05 10.80
CA LEU A 25 5.69 11.59 9.45
C LEU A 25 6.47 12.44 8.43
N SER A 26 7.16 11.77 7.52
CA SER A 26 7.90 12.39 6.43
C SER A 26 7.83 11.52 5.17
N ILE A 27 8.11 12.12 4.03
CA ILE A 27 8.45 11.40 2.82
C ILE A 27 9.93 11.63 2.58
N ASP A 28 10.68 10.55 2.46
CA ASP A 28 12.10 10.64 2.14
C ASP A 28 12.24 11.00 0.65
N PRO A 29 13.11 11.97 0.32
CA PRO A 29 13.41 12.28 -1.06
C PRO A 29 13.95 11.05 -1.80
N LEU A 30 13.61 10.91 -3.07
CA LEU A 30 14.14 9.83 -3.92
C LEU A 30 15.68 9.76 -3.93
N GLU A 31 16.34 10.89 -3.76
CA GLU A 31 17.82 10.99 -3.71
C GLU A 31 18.43 10.33 -2.48
N THR A 32 17.68 10.17 -1.39
CA THR A 32 18.14 9.49 -0.17
C THR A 32 18.04 7.98 -0.28
N LEU A 33 17.25 7.48 -1.22
CA LEU A 33 17.23 6.07 -1.53
C LEU A 33 18.60 5.67 -2.08
N PRO A 34 19.15 4.50 -1.70
CA PRO A 34 20.43 4.02 -2.24
C PRO A 34 20.35 4.11 -3.76
N LYS A 35 21.34 4.70 -4.40
CA LYS A 35 21.38 4.99 -5.85
C LYS A 35 20.78 3.83 -6.64
N PHE A 36 19.50 3.85 -6.80
CA PHE A 36 18.80 3.05 -7.77
C PHE A 36 19.16 3.65 -9.11
N GLY A 37 20.43 3.42 -9.50
CA GLY A 37 20.77 3.64 -10.88
C GLY A 37 19.77 2.82 -11.64
N VAL A 38 18.99 3.46 -12.49
CA VAL A 38 18.31 2.78 -13.57
C VAL A 38 19.40 2.10 -14.38
N LYS A 39 19.89 0.99 -13.84
CA LYS A 39 20.85 0.14 -14.55
C LYS A 39 20.07 -0.45 -15.69
N LYS A 40 20.28 0.16 -16.84
CA LYS A 40 19.79 -0.30 -18.10
C LYS A 40 20.08 -1.78 -18.28
N TRP A 41 19.04 -2.51 -18.53
CA TRP A 41 19.12 -3.65 -19.40
C TRP A 41 19.10 -3.07 -20.84
N GLY A 42 20.31 -2.84 -21.41
CA GLY A 42 20.45 -2.35 -22.77
C GLY A 42 20.91 -0.89 -22.91
N THR A 43 21.06 -0.46 -24.14
CA THR A 43 21.61 0.81 -24.58
C THR A 43 20.60 1.97 -24.66
N GLY A 44 19.61 2.01 -23.79
CA GLY A 44 18.60 3.08 -23.77
C GLY A 44 19.16 4.40 -23.19
N PRO A 45 18.53 5.57 -23.42
CA PRO A 45 18.96 6.84 -22.86
C PRO A 45 18.90 6.86 -21.33
N GLU A 46 19.72 7.68 -20.70
CA GLU A 46 19.66 7.93 -19.29
C GLU A 46 18.32 8.60 -18.95
N VAL A 47 17.57 8.03 -18.00
CA VAL A 47 16.28 8.58 -17.60
C VAL A 47 16.53 9.56 -16.47
N ASN A 48 16.34 10.84 -16.72
CA ASN A 48 16.34 11.86 -15.69
C ASN A 48 15.02 11.82 -14.93
N MET A 49 15.09 11.88 -13.59
CA MET A 49 13.94 11.98 -12.73
C MET A 49 13.94 13.32 -12.02
N LYS A 50 12.77 13.93 -11.91
CA LYS A 50 12.52 15.06 -11.01
C LYS A 50 11.41 14.67 -10.04
N TYR A 51 11.44 15.24 -8.86
CA TYR A 51 10.35 15.08 -7.91
C TYR A 51 10.11 16.39 -7.17
N GLU A 52 8.91 16.53 -6.65
CA GLU A 52 8.52 17.62 -5.78
C GLU A 52 7.70 17.08 -4.60
N LEU A 53 7.99 17.61 -3.41
CA LEU A 53 7.21 17.32 -2.22
C LEU A 53 6.00 18.25 -2.16
N VAL A 54 4.84 17.65 -1.96
CA VAL A 54 3.54 18.33 -1.90
C VAL A 54 2.99 18.25 -0.48
N TYR A 55 2.63 19.36 0.12
CA TYR A 55 2.02 19.41 1.47
C TYR A 55 1.25 20.69 1.68
N ASP A 56 0.37 20.68 2.66
CA ASP A 56 -0.27 21.90 3.14
C ASP A 56 0.40 22.43 4.42
N GLU A 57 0.23 23.73 4.70
CA GLU A 57 0.79 24.38 5.88
C GLU A 57 0.25 23.80 7.19
N ALA A 58 -0.97 23.27 7.16
CA ALA A 58 -1.61 22.65 8.32
C ALA A 58 -1.15 21.20 8.56
N GLY A 59 -0.36 20.61 7.65
CA GLY A 59 0.08 19.22 7.72
C GLY A 59 -1.05 18.20 7.65
N THR A 60 -2.15 18.52 6.96
CA THR A 60 -3.27 17.60 6.79
C THR A 60 -3.02 16.57 5.70
N TYR A 61 -2.14 16.89 4.79
CA TYR A 61 -1.60 15.96 3.81
C TYR A 61 -0.12 16.24 3.55
N LEU A 62 0.54 15.20 3.06
CA LEU A 62 1.87 15.26 2.48
C LEU A 62 1.89 14.33 1.27
N GLY A 63 2.78 14.58 0.34
CA GLY A 63 2.85 13.77 -0.86
C GLY A 63 4.08 14.04 -1.68
N GLN A 64 4.18 13.34 -2.77
CA GLN A 64 5.24 13.47 -3.74
C GLN A 64 4.67 13.35 -5.15
N ALA A 65 5.01 14.30 -6.00
CA ALA A 65 4.88 14.17 -7.44
C ALA A 65 6.27 13.92 -8.03
N ALA A 66 6.38 12.94 -8.91
CA ALA A 66 7.64 12.58 -9.53
C ALA A 66 7.47 12.42 -11.04
N HIS A 67 8.28 13.13 -11.80
CA HIS A 67 8.48 12.89 -13.22
C HIS A 67 9.39 11.67 -13.37
N TYR A 68 8.85 10.61 -13.91
CA TYR A 68 9.55 9.34 -14.15
C TYR A 68 9.16 8.81 -15.52
N PRO A 69 9.88 9.22 -16.58
CA PRO A 69 9.58 8.79 -17.93
C PRO A 69 9.63 7.28 -18.07
N VAL A 70 8.70 6.72 -18.80
CA VAL A 70 8.60 5.28 -19.06
C VAL A 70 8.61 4.99 -20.55
N PHE A 71 9.15 3.82 -20.93
CA PHE A 71 9.09 3.34 -22.28
C PHE A 71 7.73 2.70 -22.54
N VAL A 72 7.04 3.19 -23.55
CA VAL A 72 5.81 2.62 -24.08
C VAL A 72 6.03 2.37 -25.57
N GLU A 73 5.85 1.13 -26.00
CA GLU A 73 6.05 0.74 -27.40
C GLU A 73 7.39 1.18 -28.00
N SER A 74 8.46 1.10 -27.19
CA SER A 74 9.84 1.51 -27.54
C SER A 74 10.07 3.03 -27.60
N GLU A 75 9.09 3.85 -27.28
CA GLU A 75 9.24 5.30 -27.16
C GLU A 75 9.26 5.73 -25.69
N LEU A 76 10.10 6.72 -25.37
CA LEU A 76 10.15 7.33 -24.04
C LEU A 76 9.03 8.35 -23.92
N GLN A 77 8.10 8.12 -22.98
CA GLN A 77 6.98 9.03 -22.72
C GLN A 77 7.18 9.76 -21.39
N ASP A 78 6.83 11.04 -21.36
CA ASP A 78 6.84 11.89 -20.17
C ASP A 78 5.71 11.50 -19.21
N LYS A 79 5.99 10.50 -18.41
CA LYS A 79 5.10 9.96 -17.39
C LYS A 79 5.68 10.18 -16.01
N GLY A 80 4.88 9.89 -15.02
CA GLY A 80 5.31 9.93 -13.64
C GLY A 80 4.29 9.31 -12.70
N TYR A 81 4.40 9.65 -11.45
CA TYR A 81 3.43 9.26 -10.44
C TYR A 81 3.18 10.39 -9.44
N VAL A 82 2.02 10.36 -8.84
CA VAL A 82 1.64 11.21 -7.71
C VAL A 82 1.25 10.30 -6.56
N THR A 83 1.92 10.44 -5.43
CA THR A 83 1.53 9.78 -4.17
C THR A 83 1.13 10.84 -3.17
N MET A 84 -0.09 10.75 -2.65
CA MET A 84 -0.57 11.65 -1.60
C MET A 84 -0.95 10.84 -0.36
N VAL A 85 -0.67 11.40 0.79
CA VAL A 85 -0.99 10.85 2.10
C VAL A 85 -1.81 11.87 2.87
N ARG A 86 -3.03 11.48 3.25
CA ARG A 86 -3.88 12.27 4.14
C ARG A 86 -3.73 11.80 5.56
N ILE A 87 -3.59 12.76 6.48
CA ILE A 87 -3.34 12.50 7.89
C ILE A 87 -4.47 13.09 8.71
N LEU A 88 -5.07 12.26 9.57
CA LEU A 88 -6.13 12.64 10.50
C LEU A 88 -5.74 12.18 11.90
N HIS A 89 -6.12 12.92 12.91
CA HIS A 89 -5.88 12.52 14.29
C HIS A 89 -7.04 12.92 15.20
N THR A 90 -7.18 12.18 16.29
CA THR A 90 -8.15 12.46 17.36
C THR A 90 -7.37 12.83 18.62
N GLY A 91 -7.70 13.98 19.19
CA GLY A 91 -6.95 14.55 20.32
C GLY A 91 -5.54 15.00 19.94
N GLY A 92 -4.83 15.56 20.89
CA GLY A 92 -3.47 16.03 20.72
C GLY A 92 -3.32 17.24 19.80
N SER A 93 -2.11 17.41 19.30
CA SER A 93 -1.74 18.52 18.41
C SER A 93 -0.94 18.04 17.22
N ARG A 94 -0.98 18.79 16.14
CA ARG A 94 -0.18 18.59 14.94
C ARG A 94 0.63 19.86 14.66
N ASN A 95 1.87 19.67 14.29
CA ASN A 95 2.79 20.74 13.91
C ASN A 95 3.61 20.33 12.69
N VAL A 96 3.91 21.28 11.82
CA VAL A 96 4.77 21.08 10.64
C VAL A 96 6.14 21.69 10.95
N GLU A 97 7.16 20.87 10.89
CA GLU A 97 8.56 21.29 10.91
C GLU A 97 9.06 21.32 9.47
N GLN A 98 9.54 22.49 9.08
CA GLN A 98 10.13 22.69 7.76
C GLN A 98 11.63 22.96 7.91
N THR A 99 12.45 22.13 7.27
CA THR A 99 13.87 22.35 7.09
C THR A 99 14.19 22.42 5.60
N GLU A 100 15.38 22.87 5.24
CA GLU A 100 15.80 22.90 3.85
C GLU A 100 15.75 21.48 3.25
N GLY A 101 14.93 21.28 2.23
CA GLY A 101 14.74 20.02 1.53
C GLY A 101 13.92 18.94 2.27
N SER A 102 13.35 19.24 3.45
CA SER A 102 12.54 18.26 4.19
C SER A 102 11.37 18.93 4.92
N LYS A 103 10.22 18.28 4.94
CA LYS A 103 9.12 18.63 5.85
C LYS A 103 8.70 17.40 6.65
N LYS A 104 8.50 17.63 7.93
CA LYS A 104 8.07 16.62 8.89
C LYS A 104 6.78 17.07 9.55
N ILE A 105 5.85 16.16 9.69
CA ILE A 105 4.60 16.39 10.41
C ILE A 105 4.70 15.69 11.75
N HIS A 106 4.69 16.46 12.81
CA HIS A 106 4.73 15.98 14.19
C HIS A 106 3.31 15.89 14.74
N ILE A 107 2.95 14.75 15.30
CA ILE A 107 1.67 14.52 15.99
C ILE A 107 1.99 14.11 17.42
N ARG A 108 1.51 14.92 18.40
CA ARG A 108 1.79 14.73 19.83
C ARG A 108 0.50 14.57 20.61
N GLY A 109 0.48 13.61 21.53
CA GLY A 109 -0.64 13.42 22.46
C GLY A 109 -1.94 12.97 21.79
N ALA A 110 -1.90 12.44 20.58
CA ALA A 110 -3.06 11.92 19.89
C ALA A 110 -3.55 10.62 20.53
N GLN A 111 -4.84 10.40 20.57
CA GLN A 111 -5.47 9.14 20.96
C GLN A 111 -5.45 8.15 19.81
N ALA A 112 -5.68 8.65 18.60
CA ALA A 112 -5.62 7.86 17.38
C ALA A 112 -5.14 8.71 16.21
N VAL A 113 -4.49 8.05 15.24
CA VAL A 113 -4.03 8.63 13.99
C VAL A 113 -4.42 7.72 12.83
N TRP A 114 -4.95 8.33 11.78
CA TRP A 114 -5.23 7.70 10.51
C TRP A 114 -4.27 8.23 9.45
N ILE A 115 -3.70 7.32 8.70
CA ILE A 115 -2.81 7.63 7.57
C ILE A 115 -3.40 6.93 6.36
N LEU A 116 -3.88 7.71 5.41
CA LEU A 116 -4.48 7.22 4.18
C LEU A 116 -3.60 7.63 3.01
N ALA A 117 -3.10 6.66 2.25
CA ALA A 117 -2.23 6.91 1.12
C ALA A 117 -2.84 6.39 -0.18
N LYS A 118 -2.69 7.15 -1.24
CA LYS A 118 -3.07 6.74 -2.60
C LYS A 118 -2.00 7.20 -3.59
N THR A 119 -1.72 6.33 -4.56
CA THR A 119 -0.81 6.62 -5.67
C THR A 119 -1.55 6.54 -6.99
N ALA A 120 -1.39 7.56 -7.81
CA ALA A 120 -1.68 7.52 -9.24
C ALA A 120 -0.36 7.30 -9.98
N ALA A 121 -0.30 6.27 -10.80
CA ALA A 121 0.90 5.88 -11.55
C ALA A 121 0.69 6.05 -13.06
N GLN A 122 1.78 6.23 -13.78
CA GLN A 122 1.79 6.42 -15.24
C GLN A 122 0.94 7.62 -15.70
N VAL A 123 0.86 8.65 -14.87
CA VAL A 123 0.17 9.88 -15.22
C VAL A 123 1.02 10.72 -16.15
N GLU A 124 0.38 11.49 -17.02
CA GLU A 124 1.06 12.49 -17.83
C GLU A 124 1.52 13.65 -16.94
N MET A 125 2.81 13.92 -16.94
CA MET A 125 3.40 14.96 -16.09
C MET A 125 3.73 16.23 -16.86
N GLY A 126 3.59 16.23 -18.19
CA GLY A 126 4.09 17.28 -19.04
C GLY A 126 5.60 17.13 -19.31
N GLU A 127 6.17 18.13 -19.95
CA GLU A 127 7.61 18.15 -20.22
C GLU A 127 8.41 18.38 -18.94
N MET A 128 9.65 17.91 -18.89
CA MET A 128 10.49 18.00 -17.69
C MET A 128 10.79 19.44 -17.29
N GLU A 129 10.88 20.34 -18.26
CA GLU A 129 11.12 21.76 -18.02
C GLU A 129 9.98 22.40 -17.22
N ASP A 130 8.75 21.97 -17.45
CA ASP A 130 7.54 22.52 -16.84
C ASP A 130 7.12 21.76 -15.56
N PHE A 131 7.90 20.80 -15.09
CA PHE A 131 7.55 20.00 -13.91
C PHE A 131 7.79 20.77 -12.61
N PRO A 132 6.81 20.78 -11.67
CA PRO A 132 5.47 20.20 -11.78
C PRO A 132 4.52 21.17 -12.49
N GLY A 133 4.06 20.78 -13.68
CA GLY A 133 3.14 21.57 -14.47
C GLY A 133 1.66 21.39 -14.05
N VAL A 134 0.79 21.98 -14.84
CA VAL A 134 -0.67 21.95 -14.62
C VAL A 134 -1.21 20.51 -14.54
N LYS A 135 -0.73 19.61 -15.37
CA LYS A 135 -1.18 18.20 -15.38
C LYS A 135 -0.84 17.47 -14.09
N ALA A 136 0.34 17.72 -13.52
CA ALA A 136 0.72 17.15 -12.22
C ALA A 136 -0.22 17.68 -11.11
N GLN A 137 -0.55 18.98 -11.11
CA GLN A 137 -1.46 19.58 -10.15
C GLN A 137 -2.88 19.02 -10.27
N GLU A 138 -3.40 18.84 -11.46
CA GLU A 138 -4.70 18.20 -11.69
C GLU A 138 -4.74 16.78 -11.11
N THR A 139 -3.66 16.03 -11.25
CA THR A 139 -3.55 14.68 -10.69
C THR A 139 -3.46 14.71 -9.16
N ILE A 140 -2.71 15.65 -8.58
CA ILE A 140 -2.65 15.86 -7.13
C ILE A 140 -4.05 16.14 -6.57
N ASP A 141 -4.78 17.05 -7.20
CA ASP A 141 -6.13 17.43 -6.78
C ASP A 141 -7.10 16.26 -6.87
N ALA A 142 -7.02 15.47 -7.93
CA ALA A 142 -7.83 14.27 -8.10
C ALA A 142 -7.54 13.22 -7.01
N VAL A 143 -6.26 12.93 -6.73
CA VAL A 143 -5.87 11.98 -5.68
C VAL A 143 -6.30 12.46 -4.29
N LEU A 144 -6.20 13.76 -4.02
CA LEU A 144 -6.69 14.35 -2.76
C LEU A 144 -8.21 14.26 -2.64
N ALA A 145 -8.95 14.45 -3.74
CA ALA A 145 -10.41 14.30 -3.76
C ALA A 145 -10.81 12.84 -3.46
N ASP A 146 -10.13 11.87 -4.05
CA ASP A 146 -10.34 10.45 -3.78
C ASP A 146 -10.08 10.10 -2.32
N LEU A 147 -8.96 10.57 -1.76
CA LEU A 147 -8.64 10.38 -0.34
C LEU A 147 -9.71 11.02 0.57
N LYS A 148 -10.23 12.19 0.20
CA LYS A 148 -11.32 12.84 0.93
C LYS A 148 -12.60 12.02 0.87
N SER A 149 -12.92 11.44 -0.27
CA SER A 149 -14.08 10.57 -0.45
C SER A 149 -13.97 9.29 0.38
N ALA A 150 -12.81 8.60 0.32
CA ALA A 150 -12.56 7.40 1.12
C ALA A 150 -12.71 7.68 2.62
N VAL A 151 -12.14 8.78 3.08
CA VAL A 151 -12.25 9.23 4.46
C VAL A 151 -13.71 9.45 4.89
N ALA A 152 -14.55 10.01 4.01
CA ALA A 152 -15.95 10.25 4.32
C ALA A 152 -16.72 8.95 4.63
N LYS A 153 -16.37 7.84 3.99
CA LYS A 153 -16.98 6.52 4.22
C LYS A 153 -16.73 5.98 5.64
N TYR A 154 -15.62 6.38 6.26
CA TYR A 154 -15.21 5.90 7.59
C TYR A 154 -15.76 6.75 8.73
N ARG A 155 -16.48 7.82 8.45
CA ARG A 155 -17.12 8.65 9.46
C ARG A 155 -18.43 8.04 9.96
N THR A 156 -18.67 8.16 11.26
CA THR A 156 -20.00 7.92 11.84
C THR A 156 -20.95 9.06 11.48
N LYS A 157 -22.24 8.88 11.78
CA LYS A 157 -23.24 9.95 11.61
C LYS A 157 -22.93 11.17 12.47
N GLU A 158 -22.30 10.95 13.63
CA GLU A 158 -21.86 11.98 14.58
C GLU A 158 -20.56 12.66 14.14
N GLY A 159 -19.97 12.22 13.03
CA GLY A 159 -18.76 12.82 12.44
C GLY A 159 -17.45 12.34 13.04
N SER A 160 -17.46 11.39 13.97
CA SER A 160 -16.25 10.73 14.47
C SER A 160 -15.70 9.71 13.47
N TRP A 161 -14.43 9.32 13.65
CA TRP A 161 -13.79 8.29 12.84
C TRP A 161 -14.03 6.92 13.47
N ASP A 162 -14.46 5.96 12.66
CA ASP A 162 -14.80 4.62 13.10
C ASP A 162 -13.96 3.57 12.36
N TYR A 163 -13.00 3.00 13.08
CA TYR A 163 -12.12 1.95 12.55
C TYR A 163 -12.89 0.65 12.26
N GLU A 164 -13.81 0.26 13.15
CA GLU A 164 -14.57 -0.99 12.97
C GLU A 164 -15.45 -0.91 11.72
N ARG A 165 -16.03 0.26 11.46
CA ARG A 165 -16.77 0.51 10.22
C ARG A 165 -15.87 0.40 9.00
N ALA A 166 -14.68 1.02 9.02
CA ALA A 166 -13.72 0.95 7.92
C ALA A 166 -13.27 -0.49 7.67
N LEU A 167 -13.00 -1.23 8.75
CA LEU A 167 -12.62 -2.64 8.68
C LEU A 167 -13.76 -3.53 8.18
N ALA A 168 -15.01 -3.25 8.59
CA ALA A 168 -16.18 -4.00 8.13
C ALA A 168 -16.37 -3.84 6.60
N LEU A 169 -16.28 -2.63 6.08
CA LEU A 169 -16.32 -2.37 4.64
C LEU A 169 -15.23 -3.14 3.89
N GLN A 170 -14.01 -3.12 4.42
CA GLN A 170 -12.91 -3.87 3.83
C GLN A 170 -13.13 -5.38 3.84
N LYS A 171 -13.67 -5.94 4.93
CA LYS A 171 -14.00 -7.36 5.04
C LYS A 171 -15.06 -7.78 4.03
N GLU A 172 -16.05 -6.94 3.80
CA GLU A 172 -17.09 -7.19 2.79
C GLU A 172 -16.50 -7.26 1.38
N GLN A 173 -15.69 -6.29 1.01
CA GLN A 173 -14.98 -6.28 -0.27
C GLN A 173 -14.06 -7.51 -0.45
N GLN A 174 -13.39 -7.92 0.62
CA GLN A 174 -12.54 -9.11 0.59
C GLN A 174 -13.35 -10.41 0.39
N ARG A 175 -14.56 -10.50 0.94
CA ARG A 175 -15.42 -11.68 0.74
C ARG A 175 -15.79 -11.89 -0.72
N GLU A 176 -16.07 -10.83 -1.46
CA GLU A 176 -16.42 -10.91 -2.87
C GLU A 176 -15.28 -11.43 -3.74
N THR A 177 -14.05 -11.20 -3.32
CA THR A 177 -12.85 -11.58 -4.10
C THR A 177 -12.19 -12.84 -3.56
N TYR A 178 -11.90 -12.88 -2.26
CA TYR A 178 -11.13 -13.96 -1.65
C TYR A 178 -12.00 -15.09 -1.13
N GLY A 179 -13.22 -14.80 -0.68
CA GLY A 179 -14.16 -15.75 -0.12
C GLY A 179 -14.88 -16.65 -1.14
N THR A 180 -14.65 -16.46 -2.45
CA THR A 180 -15.32 -17.22 -3.52
C THR A 180 -14.85 -18.65 -3.64
N VAL A 181 -13.67 -18.98 -3.14
CA VAL A 181 -13.08 -20.32 -3.20
C VAL A 181 -12.55 -20.69 -1.83
N SER A 182 -12.88 -21.87 -1.35
CA SER A 182 -12.30 -22.51 -0.19
C SER A 182 -11.63 -23.82 -0.58
N PHE A 183 -10.58 -24.19 0.13
CA PHE A 183 -9.85 -25.43 -0.08
C PHE A 183 -9.65 -26.10 1.27
N HIS A 184 -10.16 -27.32 1.41
CA HIS A 184 -10.06 -28.14 2.58
C HIS A 184 -9.65 -29.56 2.20
N LEU A 185 -8.77 -30.13 2.99
CA LEU A 185 -8.30 -31.51 2.86
C LEU A 185 -8.83 -32.34 4.04
N GLY A 186 -9.43 -33.47 3.73
CA GLY A 186 -10.01 -34.36 4.73
C GLY A 186 -11.50 -34.13 4.97
N GLU A 187 -12.09 -34.98 5.84
CA GLU A 187 -13.47 -34.84 6.22
C GLU A 187 -13.66 -33.59 7.08
N GLN A 188 -14.55 -32.70 6.67
CA GLN A 188 -15.06 -31.67 7.56
C GLN A 188 -15.89 -32.36 8.65
N THR A 189 -15.30 -32.62 9.80
CA THR A 189 -16.12 -32.91 10.97
C THR A 189 -16.93 -31.66 11.28
N ALA A 190 -18.24 -31.84 11.40
CA ALA A 190 -19.19 -30.75 11.69
C ALA A 190 -18.87 -29.96 12.99
N ASP A 191 -17.83 -30.37 13.67
CA ASP A 191 -17.36 -29.85 14.96
C ASP A 191 -16.10 -28.97 14.86
N SER A 192 -15.73 -28.55 13.65
CA SER A 192 -14.71 -27.48 13.48
C SER A 192 -15.25 -26.08 13.75
N GLY A 193 -16.32 -25.96 14.50
CA GLY A 193 -16.73 -24.76 15.19
C GLY A 193 -15.60 -24.29 16.11
N GLU A 194 -15.17 -23.09 15.93
CA GLU A 194 -13.99 -22.41 16.46
C GLU A 194 -13.89 -22.29 17.99
N GLU A 195 -14.67 -23.03 18.76
CA GLU A 195 -14.64 -23.03 20.22
C GLU A 195 -13.82 -24.23 20.75
N GLY A 196 -12.58 -23.96 21.13
CA GLY A 196 -11.77 -24.84 21.97
C GLY A 196 -10.56 -25.53 21.34
N VAL A 197 -10.27 -25.35 20.05
CA VAL A 197 -8.99 -25.79 19.49
C VAL A 197 -7.95 -24.72 19.75
N GLU A 198 -6.99 -25.03 20.62
CA GLU A 198 -5.78 -24.21 20.80
C GLU A 198 -5.20 -23.91 19.41
N LYS A 199 -5.15 -22.62 19.05
CA LYS A 199 -4.71 -22.21 17.71
C LYS A 199 -3.21 -22.47 17.61
N GLU A 200 -2.86 -23.64 17.05
CA GLU A 200 -1.49 -23.97 16.73
C GLU A 200 -0.87 -22.84 15.87
N THR A 201 0.23 -22.30 16.33
CA THR A 201 0.97 -21.28 15.60
C THR A 201 1.65 -21.85 14.36
N ASN A 202 1.97 -21.00 13.40
CA ASN A 202 2.71 -21.40 12.20
C ASN A 202 4.05 -22.07 12.55
N THR A 203 4.71 -21.61 13.60
CA THR A 203 5.98 -22.19 14.07
C THR A 203 5.79 -23.61 14.57
N GLU A 204 4.76 -23.85 15.37
CA GLU A 204 4.44 -25.20 15.90
C GLU A 204 4.05 -26.15 14.76
N LEU A 205 3.24 -25.68 13.82
CA LEU A 205 2.84 -26.46 12.66
C LEU A 205 4.04 -26.87 11.80
N LEU A 206 4.96 -25.95 11.51
CA LEU A 206 6.19 -26.22 10.79
C LEU A 206 7.12 -27.18 11.55
N GLN A 207 7.20 -27.03 12.88
CA GLN A 207 7.99 -27.94 13.70
C GLN A 207 7.42 -29.35 13.71
N ARG A 208 6.10 -29.47 13.79
CA ARG A 208 5.39 -30.76 13.68
C ARG A 208 5.61 -31.38 12.31
N GLN A 209 5.61 -30.61 11.23
CA GLN A 209 5.90 -31.11 9.89
C GLN A 209 7.31 -31.71 9.77
N LYS A 210 8.30 -31.11 10.39
CA LYS A 210 9.68 -31.63 10.37
C LYS A 210 9.78 -33.05 10.95
N ASN A 211 8.89 -33.37 11.90
CA ASN A 211 8.87 -34.66 12.59
C ASN A 211 7.84 -35.64 12.01
N THR A 212 7.15 -35.27 10.93
CA THR A 212 6.10 -36.05 10.29
C THR A 212 6.51 -36.40 8.86
N PRO A 213 6.66 -37.69 8.48
CA PRO A 213 7.07 -38.04 7.12
C PRO A 213 6.08 -37.62 6.03
N GLN A 214 4.78 -37.62 6.35
CA GLN A 214 3.73 -37.19 5.43
C GLN A 214 3.46 -35.72 5.55
N MET A 215 3.11 -35.06 4.43
CA MET A 215 2.69 -33.67 4.46
C MET A 215 1.41 -33.49 5.29
N LEU A 216 1.46 -32.59 6.25
CA LEU A 216 0.30 -32.26 7.09
C LEU A 216 -0.78 -31.54 6.27
N GLN A 217 -1.99 -32.06 6.28
CA GLN A 217 -3.13 -31.49 5.53
C GLN A 217 -3.34 -30.01 5.90
N LYS A 218 -3.34 -29.69 7.20
CA LYS A 218 -3.47 -28.33 7.68
C LYS A 218 -2.37 -27.39 7.14
N LEU A 219 -1.14 -27.86 6.99
CA LEU A 219 -0.06 -27.07 6.41
C LEU A 219 -0.28 -26.83 4.91
N MET A 220 -0.75 -27.84 4.19
CA MET A 220 -1.10 -27.70 2.77
C MET A 220 -2.23 -26.70 2.56
N GLU A 221 -3.29 -26.76 3.38
CA GLU A 221 -4.37 -25.79 3.35
C GLU A 221 -3.86 -24.36 3.61
N GLN A 222 -3.02 -24.20 4.63
CA GLN A 222 -2.41 -22.89 4.93
C GLN A 222 -1.54 -22.36 3.79
N ILE A 223 -0.71 -23.18 3.18
CA ILE A 223 0.13 -22.80 2.04
C ILE A 223 -0.76 -22.36 0.87
N TYR A 224 -1.79 -23.12 0.56
CA TYR A 224 -2.74 -22.77 -0.50
C TYR A 224 -3.45 -21.44 -0.22
N GLN A 225 -4.00 -21.28 0.98
CA GLN A 225 -4.72 -20.03 1.35
C GLN A 225 -3.77 -18.83 1.37
N THR A 226 -2.54 -19.01 1.85
CA THR A 226 -1.53 -17.95 1.84
C THR A 226 -1.14 -17.57 0.41
N GLY A 227 -0.90 -18.54 -0.46
CA GLY A 227 -0.60 -18.30 -1.88
C GLY A 227 -1.72 -17.53 -2.58
N ARG A 228 -2.97 -17.95 -2.38
CA ARG A 228 -4.14 -17.23 -2.89
C ARG A 228 -4.23 -15.79 -2.37
N TYR A 229 -3.98 -15.59 -1.08
CA TYR A 229 -3.98 -14.26 -0.49
C TYR A 229 -2.90 -13.37 -1.11
N VAL A 230 -1.68 -13.88 -1.21
CA VAL A 230 -0.55 -13.15 -1.82
C VAL A 230 -0.88 -12.78 -3.27
N GLN A 231 -1.37 -13.72 -4.06
CA GLN A 231 -1.77 -13.46 -5.45
C GLN A 231 -2.89 -12.42 -5.55
N ALA A 232 -3.92 -12.55 -4.73
CA ALA A 232 -5.00 -11.56 -4.67
C ALA A 232 -4.53 -10.18 -4.22
N ALA A 233 -3.55 -10.12 -3.30
CA ALA A 233 -2.97 -8.86 -2.84
C ALA A 233 -2.09 -8.18 -3.90
N CYS A 234 -1.44 -8.98 -4.76
CA CYS A 234 -0.61 -8.48 -5.86
C CYS A 234 -1.42 -8.10 -7.11
N ALA A 235 -2.65 -8.60 -7.23
CA ALA A 235 -3.55 -8.30 -8.33
C ALA A 235 -4.48 -7.13 -7.98
N GLY A 236 -4.62 -6.17 -8.89
CA GLY A 236 -5.64 -5.14 -8.83
C GLY A 236 -6.61 -5.31 -9.99
N TYR A 237 -6.75 -4.27 -10.79
CA TYR A 237 -7.43 -4.35 -12.09
C TYR A 237 -6.60 -5.06 -13.16
N SER A 238 -5.29 -5.14 -12.93
CA SER A 238 -4.34 -5.84 -13.80
C SER A 238 -3.89 -7.14 -13.18
N ALA A 239 -3.43 -8.06 -14.02
CA ALA A 239 -2.82 -9.30 -13.57
C ALA A 239 -1.60 -9.02 -12.67
N PRO A 240 -1.27 -9.92 -11.72
CA PRO A 240 -0.12 -9.75 -10.87
C PRO A 240 1.18 -9.76 -11.70
N ARG A 241 2.15 -8.96 -11.28
CA ARG A 241 3.48 -8.99 -11.88
C ARG A 241 4.21 -10.27 -11.45
N LEU A 242 5.17 -10.71 -12.26
CA LEU A 242 6.02 -11.88 -11.97
C LEU A 242 6.61 -11.87 -10.56
N CYS A 243 7.15 -10.73 -10.13
CA CYS A 243 7.77 -10.57 -8.80
C CYS A 243 6.81 -10.06 -7.73
N GLY A 244 5.51 -9.90 -8.03
CA GLY A 244 4.54 -9.31 -7.11
C GLY A 244 4.88 -7.87 -6.72
N LEU A 245 4.49 -7.51 -5.48
CA LEU A 245 4.73 -6.17 -4.90
C LEU A 245 5.93 -6.14 -3.93
N TRP A 246 6.60 -7.26 -3.73
CA TRP A 246 7.56 -7.46 -2.63
C TRP A 246 9.02 -7.21 -3.01
N THR A 247 9.29 -6.71 -4.19
CA THR A 247 10.65 -6.56 -4.68
C THR A 247 11.44 -5.47 -3.98
N GLY A 248 10.78 -4.43 -3.49
CA GLY A 248 11.43 -3.29 -2.83
C GLY A 248 12.40 -2.49 -3.71
N GLU A 249 12.44 -2.77 -4.99
CA GLU A 249 13.39 -2.20 -5.94
C GLU A 249 12.67 -1.44 -7.05
N TRP A 250 13.29 -0.35 -7.53
CA TRP A 250 12.81 0.42 -8.69
C TRP A 250 12.86 -0.37 -9.99
N ASN A 251 13.90 -1.19 -10.14
CA ASN A 251 14.14 -2.00 -11.30
C ASN A 251 14.28 -3.47 -10.88
N PRO A 252 13.17 -4.10 -10.53
CA PRO A 252 13.18 -5.51 -10.14
C PRO A 252 13.66 -6.38 -11.28
N GLY A 253 14.21 -7.54 -10.96
CA GLY A 253 14.53 -8.57 -11.94
C GLY A 253 13.34 -8.78 -12.87
N TRP A 254 13.59 -8.94 -14.16
CA TRP A 254 12.55 -9.08 -15.20
C TRP A 254 11.67 -7.82 -15.38
N SER A 255 12.14 -6.66 -14.91
CA SER A 255 11.47 -5.36 -15.06
C SER A 255 10.01 -5.32 -14.54
N GLY A 256 9.64 -6.24 -13.66
CA GLY A 256 8.27 -6.40 -13.18
C GLY A 256 7.27 -6.78 -14.28
N ALA A 257 7.74 -7.37 -15.37
CA ALA A 257 6.89 -7.79 -16.48
C ALA A 257 5.85 -8.82 -16.04
N TYR A 258 4.71 -8.83 -16.70
CA TYR A 258 3.77 -9.92 -16.63
C TYR A 258 4.24 -11.06 -17.53
N THR A 259 4.34 -12.24 -16.98
CA THR A 259 4.67 -13.45 -17.74
C THR A 259 3.65 -14.54 -17.46
N MET A 260 3.38 -15.38 -18.45
CA MET A 260 2.47 -16.53 -18.34
C MET A 260 3.25 -17.84 -18.25
N ASP A 261 4.40 -17.81 -17.59
CA ASP A 261 5.17 -19.02 -17.33
C ASP A 261 4.78 -19.68 -15.99
N ALA A 262 5.47 -20.75 -15.64
CA ALA A 262 5.17 -21.54 -14.44
C ALA A 262 5.40 -20.81 -13.11
N ASN A 263 5.80 -19.56 -13.13
CA ASN A 263 6.01 -18.76 -11.91
C ASN A 263 4.74 -17.98 -11.50
N VAL A 264 3.67 -18.03 -12.30
CA VAL A 264 2.40 -17.34 -12.03
C VAL A 264 1.36 -18.31 -11.47
#